data_a79ab262e8015a1485bc13755951c4b7
#
_entry.id   a79ab262e8015a1485bc13755951c4b7
#
_cell.length_a   1.000
_cell.length_b   1.000
_cell.length_c   1.000
_cell.angle_alpha   90.00
_cell.angle_beta   90.00
_cell.angle_gamma   90.00
#
_symmetry.space_group_name_H-M   'P 1'
#
loop_
_entity.id
_entity.type
_entity.pdbx_description
1 polymer ?
#
loop_
_entity_poly.entity_id
_entity_poly.type
_entity_poly.pdbx_seq_one_letter_code
_entity_poly.pdbx_strand_id
1 'polypeptide(L)'
;GKEKARLHNTPRHASWLRIYAIKLEPGIYIITGGAIKLTRTMQEREHTLVELARMERVRRFLLDNDIADKDSFMEFLNEII
;
A
#
# COMPACT_ATOMS: atom_id res chain seq x y z
N GLY A 1 7.65 -4.34 -3.79
CA GLY A 1 7.48 -3.47 -4.94
C GLY A 1 6.17 -2.71 -4.96
N LYS A 2 6.05 -1.82 -5.90
CA LYS A 2 4.85 -1.02 -6.11
C LYS A 2 3.81 -1.82 -6.87
N GLU A 3 3.23 -2.77 -6.24
CA GLU A 3 2.21 -3.58 -6.88
C GLU A 3 0.84 -3.14 -6.41
N LYS A 4 -0.13 -3.18 -7.34
CA LYS A 4 -1.52 -3.11 -6.99
C LYS A 4 -1.82 -4.36 -6.18
N ALA A 5 -2.07 -4.21 -4.90
CA ALA A 5 -2.21 -5.35 -4.01
C ALA A 5 -3.44 -6.16 -4.38
N ARG A 6 -3.23 -7.42 -4.67
CA ARG A 6 -4.27 -8.44 -4.56
C ARG A 6 -4.10 -9.02 -3.17
N LEU A 7 -5.04 -8.75 -2.31
CA LEU A 7 -5.04 -9.33 -0.98
C LEU A 7 -5.52 -10.78 -1.12
N HIS A 8 -4.57 -11.69 -1.35
CA HIS A 8 -4.88 -13.12 -1.38
C HIS A 8 -5.36 -13.52 0.01
N ASN A 9 -6.33 -14.40 0.06
CA ASN A 9 -6.96 -14.91 1.28
C ASN A 9 -7.87 -13.91 2.00
N THR A 10 -8.16 -12.76 1.40
CA THR A 10 -9.21 -11.86 1.86
C THR A 10 -10.41 -11.94 0.91
N PRO A 11 -11.63 -11.67 1.38
CA PRO A 11 -12.76 -11.54 0.48
C PRO A 11 -12.44 -10.52 -0.61
N ARG A 12 -12.87 -10.81 -1.84
CA ARG A 12 -12.71 -9.86 -2.94
C ARG A 12 -13.37 -8.55 -2.55
N HIS A 13 -12.61 -7.45 -2.60
CA HIS A 13 -13.19 -6.13 -2.45
C HIS A 13 -14.04 -5.80 -3.69
N ALA A 14 -14.99 -4.90 -3.53
CA ALA A 14 -15.85 -4.46 -4.62
C ALA A 14 -15.00 -3.82 -5.75
N SER A 15 -15.44 -4.01 -6.99
CA SER A 15 -14.72 -3.50 -8.16
C SER A 15 -14.60 -1.97 -8.18
N TRP A 16 -15.46 -1.27 -7.46
CA TRP A 16 -15.42 0.19 -7.33
C TRP A 16 -14.45 0.67 -6.25
N LEU A 17 -13.88 -0.24 -5.49
CA LEU A 17 -12.91 0.08 -4.44
C LEU A 17 -11.50 -0.26 -4.92
N ARG A 18 -10.59 0.71 -4.81
CA ARG A 18 -9.16 0.50 -5.06
C ARG A 18 -8.42 0.50 -3.74
N ILE A 19 -7.51 -0.44 -3.59
CA ILE A 19 -6.63 -0.52 -2.42
C ILE A 19 -5.20 -0.44 -2.92
N TYR A 20 -4.44 0.50 -2.36
CA TYR A 20 -3.02 0.68 -2.65
C TYR A 20 -2.22 0.12 -1.48
N ALA A 21 -1.30 -0.78 -1.78
CA ALA A 21 -0.53 -1.42 -0.74
C ALA A 21 0.86 -1.81 -1.23
N ILE A 22 1.78 -1.95 -0.30
CA ILE A 22 3.13 -2.42 -0.54
C ILE A 22 3.23 -3.84 0.01
N LYS A 23 3.67 -4.77 -0.84
CA LYS A 23 3.93 -6.13 -0.40
C LYS A 23 5.25 -6.16 0.37
N LEU A 24 5.17 -6.51 1.63
CA LEU A 24 6.34 -6.62 2.50
C LEU A 24 7.01 -7.99 2.35
N GLU A 25 6.21 -9.02 2.39
CA GLU A 25 6.61 -10.41 2.13
C GLU A 25 5.37 -11.18 1.67
N PRO A 26 5.47 -12.42 1.18
CA PRO A 26 4.30 -13.18 0.75
C PRO A 26 3.22 -13.22 1.84
N GLY A 27 2.02 -12.76 1.50
CA GLY A 27 0.88 -12.72 2.41
C GLY A 27 0.84 -11.53 3.37
N ILE A 28 1.85 -10.65 3.38
CA ILE A 28 1.91 -9.50 4.27
C ILE A 28 1.98 -8.21 3.46
N TYR A 29 1.02 -7.33 3.67
CA TYR A 29 0.90 -6.07 2.96
C TYR A 29 0.77 -4.89 3.92
N ILE A 30 1.33 -3.75 3.53
CA ILE A 30 1.12 -2.48 4.21
C ILE A 30 0.19 -1.65 3.32
N ILE A 31 -1.01 -1.36 3.80
CA ILE A 31 -1.98 -0.57 3.06
C ILE A 31 -1.63 0.90 3.21
N THR A 32 -1.40 1.58 2.10
CA THR A 32 -0.99 2.99 2.08
C THR A 32 -2.14 3.93 1.74
N GLY A 33 -3.20 3.43 1.12
CA GLY A 33 -4.35 4.25 0.79
C GLY A 33 -5.40 3.48 0.01
N GLY A 34 -6.45 4.20 -0.34
CA GLY A 34 -7.55 3.65 -1.12
C GLY A 34 -8.33 4.74 -1.83
N ALA A 35 -9.19 4.33 -2.74
CA ALA A 35 -10.05 5.24 -3.49
C ALA A 35 -11.32 4.53 -3.93
N ILE A 36 -12.38 5.31 -4.06
CA ILE A 36 -13.61 4.85 -4.68
C ILE A 36 -13.54 5.19 -6.17
N LYS A 37 -13.66 4.17 -7.00
CA LYS A 37 -13.67 4.33 -8.45
C LYS A 37 -15.09 4.65 -8.90
N LEU A 38 -15.37 5.92 -9.14
CA LEU A 38 -16.68 6.36 -9.60
C LEU A 38 -16.77 6.44 -11.12
N THR A 39 -15.78 7.07 -11.76
CA THR A 39 -15.72 7.24 -13.20
C THR A 39 -14.26 7.36 -13.65
N ARG A 40 -14.02 7.18 -14.96
CA ARG A 40 -12.69 7.45 -15.54
C ARG A 40 -12.60 8.92 -15.93
N THR A 41 -12.38 9.79 -14.95
CA THR A 41 -12.25 11.22 -15.15
C THR A 41 -10.81 11.67 -14.99
N MET A 42 -10.52 12.92 -15.36
CA MET A 42 -9.23 13.55 -15.09
C MET A 42 -8.93 13.57 -13.59
N GLN A 43 -9.95 13.80 -12.76
CA GLN A 43 -9.80 13.80 -11.30
C GLN A 43 -9.40 12.42 -10.78
N GLU A 44 -9.96 11.35 -11.34
CA GLU A 44 -9.58 9.99 -10.97
C GLU A 44 -8.10 9.74 -11.27
N ARG A 45 -7.62 10.22 -12.42
CA ARG A 45 -6.21 10.09 -12.80
C ARG A 45 -5.31 10.84 -11.82
N GLU A 46 -5.65 12.06 -11.49
CA GLU A 46 -4.90 12.86 -10.52
C GLU A 46 -4.85 12.18 -9.15
N HIS A 47 -6.00 11.66 -8.70
CA HIS A 47 -6.06 10.92 -7.45
C HIS A 47 -5.15 9.69 -7.46
N THR A 48 -5.14 8.95 -8.55
CA THR A 48 -4.26 7.79 -8.71
C THR A 48 -2.80 8.18 -8.60
N LEU A 49 -2.40 9.29 -9.23
CA LEU A 49 -1.02 9.78 -9.14
C LEU A 49 -0.64 10.15 -7.71
N VAL A 50 -1.55 10.77 -6.97
CA VAL A 50 -1.34 11.11 -5.55
C VAL A 50 -1.12 9.85 -4.72
N GLU A 51 -1.94 8.83 -4.95
CA GLU A 51 -1.81 7.56 -4.21
C GLU A 51 -0.52 6.83 -4.55
N LEU A 52 -0.11 6.84 -5.82
CA LEU A 52 1.16 6.24 -6.22
C LEU A 52 2.35 6.98 -5.59
N ALA A 53 2.28 8.29 -5.51
CA ALA A 53 3.31 9.09 -4.85
C ALA A 53 3.39 8.77 -3.34
N ARG A 54 2.24 8.56 -2.70
CA ARG A 54 2.18 8.15 -1.29
C ARG A 54 2.81 6.78 -1.09
N MET A 55 2.48 5.82 -1.96
CA MET A 55 3.10 4.49 -1.95
C MET A 55 4.62 4.59 -2.04
N GLU A 56 5.12 5.42 -2.95
CA GLU A 56 6.56 5.59 -3.14
C GLU A 56 7.23 6.18 -1.90
N ARG A 57 6.60 7.14 -1.25
CA ARG A 57 7.13 7.71 -0.01
C ARG A 57 7.20 6.66 1.11
N VAL A 58 6.17 5.85 1.23
CA VAL A 58 6.14 4.78 2.23
C VAL A 58 7.21 3.73 1.90
N ARG A 59 7.32 3.34 0.63
CA ARG A 59 8.34 2.37 0.21
C ARG A 59 9.75 2.86 0.55
N ARG A 60 10.04 4.12 0.27
CA ARG A 60 11.33 4.73 0.60
C ARG A 60 11.58 4.72 2.10
N PHE A 61 10.59 5.08 2.87
CA PHE A 61 10.67 5.05 4.33
C PHE A 61 11.02 3.65 4.83
N LEU A 62 10.36 2.63 4.29
CA LEU A 62 10.64 1.25 4.67
C LEU A 62 12.07 0.86 4.35
N LEU A 63 12.55 1.19 3.15
CA LEU A 63 13.92 0.89 2.74
C LEU A 63 14.94 1.63 3.62
N ASP A 64 14.70 2.91 3.90
CA ASP A 64 15.60 3.73 4.70
C ASP A 64 15.69 3.25 6.15
N ASN A 65 14.69 2.56 6.64
CA ASN A 65 14.64 2.02 8.00
C ASN A 65 14.89 0.50 8.05
N ASP A 66 15.36 -0.07 6.95
CA ASP A 66 15.67 -1.52 6.85
C ASP A 66 14.47 -2.41 7.20
N ILE A 67 13.28 -1.97 6.85
CA ILE A 67 12.06 -2.75 7.07
C ILE A 67 11.80 -3.57 5.81
N ALA A 68 12.13 -4.88 5.86
CA ALA A 68 12.04 -5.76 4.72
C ALA A 68 11.03 -6.90 4.88
N ASP A 69 10.56 -7.14 6.10
CA ASP A 69 9.66 -8.24 6.43
C ASP A 69 8.81 -7.90 7.66
N LYS A 70 7.95 -8.84 8.04
CA LYS A 70 7.08 -8.67 9.21
C LYS A 70 7.90 -8.45 10.48
N ASP A 71 8.97 -9.19 10.68
CA ASP A 71 9.75 -9.13 11.91
C ASP A 71 10.45 -7.78 12.06
N SER A 72 11.08 -7.28 11.00
CA SER A 72 11.71 -5.95 11.04
C SER A 72 10.68 -4.84 11.22
N PHE A 73 9.48 -5.00 10.66
CA PHE A 73 8.39 -4.06 10.85
C PHE A 73 7.93 -4.03 12.32
N MET A 74 7.74 -5.19 12.93
CA MET A 74 7.35 -5.27 14.34
C MET A 74 8.43 -4.73 15.27
N GLU A 75 9.68 -4.99 14.96
CA GLU A 75 10.81 -4.44 15.70
C GLU A 75 10.84 -2.92 15.62
N PHE A 76 10.62 -2.36 14.44
CA PHE A 76 10.51 -0.91 14.26
C PHE A 76 9.37 -0.33 15.08
N LEU A 77 8.19 -0.96 15.09
CA LEU A 77 7.05 -0.51 15.90
C LEU A 77 7.39 -0.50 17.38
N ASN A 78 8.10 -1.49 17.87
CA ASN A 78 8.49 -1.57 19.27
C ASN A 78 9.46 -0.45 19.67
N GLU A 79 10.26 0.02 18.75
CA GLU A 79 11.19 1.13 19.00
C GLU A 79 10.49 2.49 19.13
N ILE A 80 9.38 2.68 18.40
CA ILE A 80 8.67 3.96 18.37
C ILE A 80 7.46 4.03 19.30
N ILE A 81 7.04 2.90 19.83
CA ILE A 81 5.95 2.81 20.80
C ILE A 81 6.54 2.69 22.22
#